data_4b8e951fa2689142e647a0a38c615d94
#
_entry.id   4b8e951fa2689142e647a0a38c615d94
#
_cell.length_a   1.000
_cell.length_b   1.000
_cell.length_c   1.000
_cell.angle_alpha   90.00
_cell.angle_beta   90.00
_cell.angle_gamma   90.00
#
_symmetry.space_group_name_H-M   'P 1'
#
loop_
_entity.id
_entity.type
_entity.pdbx_description
1 polymer ?
#
loop_
_entity_poly.entity_id
_entity_poly.type
_entity_poly.pdbx_seq_one_letter_code
_entity_poly.pdbx_strand_id
1 'polypeptide(L)'
;MDFIYSMICVLFLMLCKINSANAQVDVISQQAIITLTEQHISSNKNLDGKLKGYRVQIFFDSGNNSRIQATNIRNEFASRFPKISTYIIFKEPNFRVRVGDFRTRSDARGFQQLIVPMYPQSFVVKDDIYYPKHIYEQNNDK
;
A
#
# COMPACT_ATOMS: atom_id res chain seq x y z
N MET A 1 -59.56 23.73 -37.53
CA MET A 1 -58.93 23.01 -36.39
C MET A 1 -57.49 22.64 -36.68
N ASP A 2 -57.10 22.47 -37.90
CA ASP A 2 -55.75 21.99 -38.29
C ASP A 2 -54.64 23.00 -38.04
N PHE A 3 -54.93 24.29 -38.02
CA PHE A 3 -53.95 25.36 -37.75
C PHE A 3 -53.47 25.34 -36.29
N ILE A 4 -54.37 25.01 -35.38
CA ILE A 4 -54.07 24.96 -33.95
C ILE A 4 -53.14 23.75 -33.62
N TYR A 5 -53.40 22.61 -34.24
CA TYR A 5 -52.57 21.43 -34.08
C TYR A 5 -51.19 21.63 -34.67
N SER A 6 -51.08 22.32 -35.81
CA SER A 6 -49.80 22.68 -36.41
C SER A 6 -48.98 23.60 -35.50
N MET A 7 -49.59 24.61 -34.87
CA MET A 7 -48.94 25.47 -33.94
C MET A 7 -48.47 24.75 -32.67
N ILE A 8 -49.26 23.84 -32.14
CA ILE A 8 -48.90 23.03 -30.96
C ILE A 8 -47.74 22.10 -31.29
N CYS A 9 -47.70 21.47 -32.48
CA CYS A 9 -46.55 20.64 -32.89
C CYS A 9 -45.27 21.45 -33.02
N VAL A 10 -45.31 22.65 -33.57
CA VAL A 10 -44.14 23.52 -33.70
C VAL A 10 -43.65 23.98 -32.31
N LEU A 11 -44.57 24.26 -31.40
CA LEU A 11 -44.21 24.63 -30.03
C LEU A 11 -43.60 23.47 -29.27
N PHE A 12 -44.10 22.24 -29.48
CA PHE A 12 -43.56 21.03 -28.88
C PHE A 12 -42.17 20.67 -29.42
N LEU A 13 -41.92 20.90 -30.71
CA LEU A 13 -40.60 20.74 -31.33
C LEU A 13 -39.58 21.77 -30.84
N MET A 14 -40.02 22.98 -30.48
CA MET A 14 -39.17 24.01 -29.88
C MET A 14 -38.81 23.71 -28.44
N LEU A 15 -39.67 23.04 -27.67
CA LEU A 15 -39.41 22.62 -26.30
C LEU A 15 -38.49 21.40 -26.21
N CYS A 16 -38.31 20.64 -27.28
CA CYS A 16 -37.37 19.51 -27.34
C CYS A 16 -35.90 19.90 -27.64
N LYS A 17 -35.53 21.16 -27.45
CA LYS A 17 -34.12 21.53 -27.27
C LYS A 17 -33.65 21.02 -25.93
N ILE A 18 -33.57 19.71 -25.80
CA ILE A 18 -32.99 19.04 -24.65
C ILE A 18 -31.55 19.52 -24.56
N ASN A 19 -31.24 20.24 -23.50
CA ASN A 19 -29.90 20.56 -23.11
C ASN A 19 -29.09 19.26 -23.09
N SER A 20 -28.24 19.06 -24.09
CA SER A 20 -27.15 18.10 -23.97
C SER A 20 -26.28 18.63 -22.85
N ALA A 21 -26.53 18.18 -21.63
CA ALA A 21 -25.60 18.33 -20.53
C ALA A 21 -24.36 17.56 -20.96
N ASN A 22 -23.40 18.26 -21.54
CA ASN A 22 -22.04 17.76 -21.64
C ASN A 22 -21.56 17.56 -20.21
N ALA A 23 -21.70 16.36 -19.70
CA ALA A 23 -20.96 15.91 -18.55
C ALA A 23 -19.49 15.94 -19.01
N GLN A 24 -18.85 17.07 -18.79
CA GLN A 24 -17.41 17.22 -18.92
C GLN A 24 -16.83 16.41 -17.76
N VAL A 25 -16.56 15.15 -18.06
CA VAL A 25 -15.63 14.37 -17.24
C VAL A 25 -14.32 15.10 -17.42
N ASP A 26 -13.95 15.92 -16.43
CA ASP A 26 -12.60 16.41 -16.28
C ASP A 26 -11.71 15.15 -16.21
N VAL A 27 -11.17 14.77 -17.34
CA VAL A 27 -10.03 13.90 -17.40
C VAL A 27 -8.94 14.69 -16.68
N ILE A 28 -8.83 14.47 -15.36
CA ILE A 28 -7.68 14.92 -14.58
C ILE A 28 -6.50 14.46 -15.40
N SER A 29 -5.84 15.43 -16.04
CA SER A 29 -4.88 15.16 -17.09
C SER A 29 -3.89 14.15 -16.53
N GLN A 30 -3.59 13.12 -17.28
CA GLN A 30 -2.59 12.10 -16.95
C GLN A 30 -1.30 12.76 -16.42
N GLN A 31 -1.02 13.98 -16.87
CA GLN A 31 0.05 14.83 -16.43
C GLN A 31 -0.04 15.19 -14.94
N ALA A 32 -1.23 15.51 -14.42
CA ALA A 32 -1.40 15.86 -12.99
C ALA A 32 -1.19 14.64 -12.09
N ILE A 33 -1.62 13.46 -12.54
CA ILE A 33 -1.38 12.20 -11.82
C ILE A 33 0.11 11.87 -11.79
N ILE A 34 0.80 12.03 -12.91
CA ILE A 34 2.24 11.81 -13.02
C ILE A 34 2.99 12.78 -12.10
N THR A 35 2.65 14.07 -12.13
CA THR A 35 3.30 15.09 -11.31
C THR A 35 3.09 14.84 -9.80
N LEU A 36 1.89 14.45 -9.38
CA LEU A 36 1.60 14.10 -7.99
C LEU A 36 2.36 12.83 -7.56
N THR A 37 2.47 11.86 -8.46
CA THR A 37 3.22 10.63 -8.20
C THR A 37 4.72 10.92 -8.08
N GLU A 38 5.27 11.76 -8.94
CA GLU A 38 6.67 12.19 -8.89
C GLU A 38 6.99 13.02 -7.65
N GLN A 39 6.08 13.91 -7.22
CA GLN A 39 6.23 14.64 -5.96
C GLN A 39 6.20 13.72 -4.74
N HIS A 40 5.32 12.71 -4.73
CA HIS A 40 5.30 11.69 -3.68
C HIS A 40 6.56 10.83 -3.66
N ILE A 41 7.08 10.47 -4.83
CA ILE A 41 8.32 9.70 -4.96
C ILE A 41 9.52 10.55 -4.53
N SER A 42 9.59 11.81 -4.94
CA SER A 42 10.71 12.71 -4.58
C SER A 42 10.71 13.06 -3.09
N SER A 43 9.54 13.28 -2.48
CA SER A 43 9.41 13.52 -1.03
C SER A 43 9.82 12.30 -0.20
N ASN A 44 9.68 11.08 -0.75
CA ASN A 44 10.08 9.83 -0.09
C ASN A 44 11.53 9.41 -0.44
N LYS A 45 12.16 10.01 -1.45
CA LYS A 45 13.51 9.67 -1.92
C LYS A 45 14.62 10.04 -0.91
N ASN A 46 14.32 10.91 0.07
CA ASN A 46 15.26 11.33 1.12
C ASN A 46 15.52 10.26 2.20
N LEU A 47 14.99 9.04 2.05
CA LEU A 47 15.09 7.95 3.03
C LEU A 47 15.78 6.70 2.46
N ASP A 48 16.83 6.83 1.65
CA ASP A 48 17.54 5.66 1.07
C ASP A 48 16.61 4.62 0.41
N GLY A 49 15.57 5.06 -0.29
CA GLY A 49 14.57 4.17 -0.90
C GLY A 49 13.63 3.48 0.11
N LYS A 50 13.62 3.95 1.37
CA LYS A 50 12.71 3.46 2.40
C LYS A 50 11.48 4.35 2.53
N LEU A 51 10.36 3.74 2.91
CA LEU A 51 9.08 4.39 3.16
C LEU A 51 8.68 4.20 4.61
N LYS A 52 7.89 5.13 5.14
CA LYS A 52 7.20 4.92 6.41
C LYS A 52 6.11 3.86 6.21
N GLY A 53 6.20 2.79 6.99
CA GLY A 53 5.28 1.67 6.94
C GLY A 53 5.21 0.91 8.25
N TYR A 54 4.93 -0.39 8.15
CA TYR A 54 4.73 -1.24 9.31
C TYR A 54 5.44 -2.58 9.11
N ARG A 55 5.96 -3.12 10.21
CA ARG A 55 6.50 -4.48 10.31
C ARG A 55 5.88 -5.20 11.49
N VAL A 56 5.95 -6.51 11.49
CA VAL A 56 5.58 -7.30 12.68
C VAL A 56 6.86 -7.69 13.42
N GLN A 57 6.97 -7.30 14.67
CA GLN A 57 8.08 -7.72 15.54
C GLN A 57 7.72 -9.05 16.20
N ILE A 58 8.55 -10.06 16.01
CA ILE A 58 8.33 -11.42 16.49
C ILE A 58 9.29 -11.81 17.62
N PHE A 59 10.36 -11.05 17.82
CA PHE A 59 11.34 -11.30 18.87
C PHE A 59 11.93 -10.00 19.40
N PHE A 60 12.23 -10.01 20.70
CA PHE A 60 12.87 -8.92 21.41
C PHE A 60 13.56 -9.47 22.66
N ASP A 61 14.88 -9.30 22.77
CA ASP A 61 15.65 -9.70 23.94
C ASP A 61 16.97 -8.91 24.04
N SER A 62 17.51 -8.81 25.28
CA SER A 62 18.75 -8.12 25.60
C SER A 62 19.79 -8.98 26.34
N GLY A 63 19.54 -10.28 26.49
CA GLY A 63 20.42 -11.21 27.20
C GLY A 63 21.72 -11.54 26.43
N ASN A 64 22.68 -12.17 27.12
CA ASN A 64 23.98 -12.53 26.54
C ASN A 64 23.88 -13.37 25.25
N ASN A 65 22.84 -14.19 25.09
CA ASN A 65 22.60 -15.03 23.92
C ASN A 65 21.55 -14.47 22.94
N SER A 66 21.09 -13.23 23.17
CA SER A 66 20.01 -12.62 22.39
C SER A 66 20.32 -12.54 20.90
N ARG A 67 21.58 -12.32 20.50
CA ARG A 67 22.01 -12.33 19.10
C ARG A 67 21.83 -13.71 18.46
N ILE A 68 22.22 -14.78 19.15
CA ILE A 68 22.11 -16.16 18.65
C ILE A 68 20.62 -16.52 18.52
N GLN A 69 19.84 -16.21 19.55
CA GLN A 69 18.38 -16.46 19.54
C GLN A 69 17.68 -15.71 18.41
N ALA A 70 18.00 -14.41 18.23
CA ALA A 70 17.47 -13.62 17.12
C ALA A 70 17.83 -14.23 15.75
N THR A 71 19.05 -14.74 15.59
CA THR A 71 19.49 -15.40 14.36
C THR A 71 18.70 -16.68 14.10
N ASN A 72 18.53 -17.51 15.12
CA ASN A 72 17.79 -18.76 15.03
C ASN A 72 16.31 -18.51 14.67
N ILE A 73 15.67 -17.58 15.36
CA ILE A 73 14.28 -17.20 15.09
C ILE A 73 14.12 -16.62 13.68
N ARG A 74 15.07 -15.78 13.24
CA ARG A 74 15.08 -15.26 11.87
C ARG A 74 15.17 -16.37 10.84
N ASN A 75 16.06 -17.32 11.04
CA ASN A 75 16.27 -18.44 10.10
C ASN A 75 15.05 -19.37 10.08
N GLU A 76 14.50 -19.69 11.24
CA GLU A 76 13.28 -20.49 11.38
C GLU A 76 12.11 -19.82 10.65
N PHE A 77 11.91 -18.53 10.87
CA PHE A 77 10.85 -17.77 10.22
C PHE A 77 11.04 -17.73 8.70
N ALA A 78 12.24 -17.45 8.22
CA ALA A 78 12.56 -17.39 6.79
C ALA A 78 12.34 -18.74 6.07
N SER A 79 12.58 -19.87 6.75
CA SER A 79 12.30 -21.21 6.23
C SER A 79 10.79 -21.45 6.07
N ARG A 80 9.97 -20.97 7.01
CA ARG A 80 8.52 -21.15 6.98
C ARG A 80 7.83 -20.16 6.02
N PHE A 81 8.36 -18.95 5.91
CA PHE A 81 7.79 -17.86 5.12
C PHE A 81 8.83 -17.25 4.15
N PRO A 82 9.28 -18.00 3.14
CA PRO A 82 10.38 -17.58 2.26
C PRO A 82 10.08 -16.30 1.44
N LYS A 83 8.79 -15.97 1.25
CA LYS A 83 8.35 -14.76 0.54
C LYS A 83 8.30 -13.51 1.42
N ILE A 84 8.48 -13.64 2.73
CA ILE A 84 8.38 -12.53 3.68
C ILE A 84 9.78 -12.10 4.11
N SER A 85 10.09 -10.84 3.89
CA SER A 85 11.37 -10.25 4.29
C SER A 85 11.55 -10.33 5.81
N THR A 86 12.75 -10.65 6.27
CA THR A 86 13.05 -10.82 7.69
C THR A 86 14.31 -10.06 8.06
N TYR A 87 14.25 -9.27 9.13
CA TYR A 87 15.29 -8.34 9.54
C TYR A 87 15.69 -8.56 10.99
N ILE A 88 17.00 -8.62 11.25
CA ILE A 88 17.55 -8.51 12.60
C ILE A 88 17.97 -7.06 12.81
N ILE A 89 17.46 -6.43 13.84
CA ILE A 89 17.77 -5.05 14.22
C ILE A 89 18.39 -5.04 15.61
N PHE A 90 19.60 -4.51 15.70
CA PHE A 90 20.23 -4.22 16.97
C PHE A 90 20.01 -2.76 17.33
N LYS A 91 19.42 -2.53 18.48
CA LYS A 91 19.36 -1.21 19.10
C LYS A 91 19.71 -1.41 20.57
N GLU A 92 20.93 -1.04 20.89
CA GLU A 92 21.56 -1.28 22.20
C GLU A 92 20.60 -1.08 23.38
N PRO A 93 20.51 -2.06 24.29
CA PRO A 93 21.22 -3.34 24.33
C PRO A 93 20.45 -4.49 23.63
N ASN A 94 19.37 -4.22 22.88
CA ASN A 94 18.38 -5.20 22.48
C ASN A 94 18.55 -5.67 21.05
N PHE A 95 18.42 -6.98 20.84
CA PHE A 95 18.18 -7.59 19.52
C PHE A 95 16.69 -7.78 19.26
N ARG A 96 16.27 -7.49 18.03
CA ARG A 96 14.88 -7.55 17.58
C ARG A 96 14.81 -8.28 16.26
N VAL A 97 13.82 -9.12 16.08
CA VAL A 97 13.49 -9.68 14.75
C VAL A 97 12.17 -9.08 14.29
N ARG A 98 12.20 -8.43 13.13
CA ARG A 98 11.03 -7.84 12.47
C ARG A 98 10.84 -8.48 11.11
N VAL A 99 9.58 -8.67 10.74
CA VAL A 99 9.20 -9.38 9.51
C VAL A 99 8.18 -8.59 8.72
N GLY A 100 8.25 -8.73 7.38
CA GLY A 100 7.37 -8.11 6.41
C GLY A 100 7.63 -6.62 6.22
N ASP A 101 7.22 -6.12 5.07
CA ASP A 101 7.25 -4.72 4.69
C ASP A 101 5.81 -4.33 4.28
N PHE A 102 5.02 -3.88 5.27
CA PHE A 102 3.59 -3.59 5.08
C PHE A 102 3.37 -2.09 4.93
N ARG A 103 2.62 -1.71 3.91
CA ARG A 103 2.29 -0.31 3.66
C ARG A 103 1.29 0.23 4.70
N THR A 104 0.33 -0.59 5.09
CA THR A 104 -0.71 -0.20 6.03
C THR A 104 -0.63 -1.00 7.33
N ARG A 105 -1.15 -0.40 8.40
CA ARG A 105 -1.26 -1.08 9.70
C ARG A 105 -2.23 -2.25 9.64
N SER A 106 -3.26 -2.15 8.80
CA SER A 106 -4.25 -3.20 8.61
C SER A 106 -3.63 -4.46 8.02
N ASP A 107 -2.81 -4.32 6.97
CA ASP A 107 -2.10 -5.44 6.34
C ASP A 107 -1.14 -6.12 7.31
N ALA A 108 -0.39 -5.31 8.08
CA ALA A 108 0.51 -5.82 9.11
C ALA A 108 -0.25 -6.59 10.20
N ARG A 109 -1.44 -6.11 10.60
CA ARG A 109 -2.30 -6.81 11.59
C ARG A 109 -2.88 -8.10 11.03
N GLY A 110 -3.36 -8.09 9.78
CA GLY A 110 -3.85 -9.29 9.11
C GLY A 110 -2.77 -10.36 9.08
N PHE A 111 -1.55 -10.00 8.71
CA PHE A 111 -0.41 -10.92 8.73
C PHE A 111 -0.04 -11.36 10.15
N GLN A 112 -0.04 -10.46 11.13
CA GLN A 112 0.21 -10.80 12.54
C GLN A 112 -0.75 -11.90 13.02
N GLN A 113 -2.05 -11.79 12.73
CA GLN A 113 -3.05 -12.79 13.12
C GLN A 113 -2.73 -14.19 12.57
N LEU A 114 -2.16 -14.29 11.37
CA LEU A 114 -1.76 -15.58 10.80
C LEU A 114 -0.59 -16.21 11.55
N ILE A 115 0.32 -15.40 12.10
CA ILE A 115 1.54 -15.92 12.76
C ILE A 115 1.43 -15.98 14.28
N VAL A 116 0.41 -15.37 14.92
CA VAL A 116 0.19 -15.40 16.38
C VAL A 116 0.23 -16.81 16.96
N PRO A 117 -0.31 -17.88 16.34
CA PRO A 117 -0.23 -19.23 16.89
C PRO A 117 1.22 -19.73 17.07
N MET A 118 2.16 -19.23 16.25
CA MET A 118 3.58 -19.59 16.31
C MET A 118 4.42 -18.56 17.09
N TYR A 119 4.02 -17.31 17.02
CA TYR A 119 4.70 -16.17 17.66
C TYR A 119 3.72 -15.33 18.48
N PRO A 120 3.25 -15.82 19.64
CA PRO A 120 2.18 -15.19 20.42
C PRO A 120 2.55 -13.80 20.96
N GLN A 121 3.85 -13.52 21.12
CA GLN A 121 4.33 -12.20 21.56
C GLN A 121 4.53 -11.21 20.42
N SER A 122 4.10 -11.56 19.19
CA SER A 122 4.25 -10.69 18.05
C SER A 122 3.36 -9.45 18.12
N PHE A 123 3.84 -8.31 17.65
CA PHE A 123 3.08 -7.07 17.57
C PHE A 123 3.51 -6.19 16.40
N VAL A 124 2.59 -5.35 15.94
CA VAL A 124 2.83 -4.43 14.82
C VAL A 124 3.58 -3.18 15.29
N VAL A 125 4.66 -2.83 14.59
CA VAL A 125 5.46 -1.62 14.83
C VAL A 125 5.49 -0.74 13.59
N LYS A 126 5.58 0.58 13.78
CA LYS A 126 5.97 1.51 12.70
C LYS A 126 7.46 1.35 12.43
N ASP A 127 7.82 1.29 11.15
CA ASP A 127 9.22 1.13 10.73
C ASP A 127 9.43 1.75 9.35
N ASP A 128 10.69 1.92 8.98
CA ASP A 128 11.08 2.27 7.63
C ASP A 128 11.17 0.98 6.81
N ILE A 129 10.26 0.82 5.85
CA ILE A 129 10.14 -0.37 5.03
C ILE A 129 10.76 -0.14 3.66
N TYR A 130 11.21 -1.23 3.02
CA TYR A 130 11.57 -1.20 1.60
C TYR A 130 10.32 -1.27 0.73
N TYR A 131 10.40 -0.70 -0.47
CA TYR A 131 9.30 -0.80 -1.42
C TYR A 131 9.04 -2.28 -1.72
N PRO A 132 7.79 -2.77 -1.61
CA PRO A 132 7.49 -4.16 -1.96
C PRO A 132 7.81 -4.38 -3.44
N LYS A 133 8.74 -5.25 -3.74
CA LYS A 133 9.23 -5.52 -5.11
C LYS A 133 8.16 -6.08 -6.06
N HIS A 134 7.01 -6.50 -5.54
CA HIS A 134 6.00 -7.25 -6.29
C HIS A 134 5.18 -6.47 -7.32
N ILE A 135 5.30 -5.15 -7.40
CA ILE A 135 4.44 -4.36 -8.29
C ILE A 135 5.11 -4.06 -9.64
N TYR A 136 6.44 -4.14 -9.74
CA TYR A 136 7.17 -3.70 -10.93
C TYR A 136 7.85 -4.80 -11.74
N GLU A 137 8.01 -6.03 -11.20
CA GLU A 137 8.68 -7.11 -11.92
C GLU A 137 7.76 -7.86 -12.91
N GLN A 138 6.43 -7.73 -12.82
CA GLN A 138 5.50 -8.40 -13.74
C GLN A 138 5.37 -7.72 -15.12
N ASN A 139 5.91 -6.53 -15.33
CA ASN A 139 5.75 -5.79 -16.59
C ASN A 139 6.96 -5.81 -17.52
N ASN A 140 8.07 -6.45 -17.15
CA ASN A 140 9.29 -6.48 -17.96
C ASN A 140 9.60 -7.80 -18.65
N ASP A 141 8.70 -8.80 -18.55
CA ASP A 141 8.85 -10.10 -19.24
C ASP A 141 7.89 -10.25 -20.43
N LYS A 142 7.72 -9.17 -21.23
CA LYS A 142 7.08 -9.28 -22.56
C LYS A 142 7.84 -8.47 -23.58
#